data_b94fb78afc505f6d0a4af72a8b830e82
#
_entry.id   b94fb78afc505f6d0a4af72a8b830e82
#
_cell.length_a   1.000
_cell.length_b   1.000
_cell.length_c   1.000
_cell.angle_alpha   90.00
_cell.angle_beta   90.00
_cell.angle_gamma   90.00
#
_symmetry.space_group_name_H-M   'P 1'
#
loop_
_entity.id
_entity.type
_entity.pdbx_description
1 polymer ?
#
loop_
_entity_poly.entity_id
_entity_poly.type
_entity_poly.pdbx_seq_one_letter_code
_entity_poly.pdbx_strand_id
1 'polypeptide(L)'
;MPSFQVIEIPTKDVTSFTTYPASIEGIVNSEVRAKISGYITDVLVDEGEQVKKGETLFKLETQSLSQDAAAASANVNAAQVEVDKLKPLVEKNIISSVQLETAKAKLQQAKSTYNSINANINYGSIKSPVDGYVGSIRFRRGALVSPNNAEPLTIVADISEVFAYFSMNEKDYLDFIQDTEGNTMDEKIKNLPKVELILANRRVYDEKGEIETINSQVDAATGAITFRAKFDNPSRILTNGNSAKIRIPKKFQNIIVVPKESTFERQGNVYVYLVNKDSTAAAKSINVINEVDNLYLVESGINKGDRVIGLGVDKLRGDSKIIPLQVPFDSVAKPIKKLFR
;
A
#
# COMPACT_ATOMS: atom_id res chain seq x y z
N MET A 1 -21.80 49.25 27.84
CA MET A 1 -20.76 48.24 27.64
C MET A 1 -21.37 47.10 26.87
N PRO A 2 -20.71 46.62 25.79
CA PRO A 2 -21.24 45.50 25.03
C PRO A 2 -21.11 44.21 25.84
N SER A 3 -22.11 43.32 25.70
CA SER A 3 -22.09 42.01 26.33
C SER A 3 -21.51 40.97 25.38
N PHE A 4 -20.63 40.10 25.91
CA PHE A 4 -19.99 39.01 25.13
C PHE A 4 -20.13 37.68 25.89
N GLN A 5 -20.27 36.61 25.11
CA GLN A 5 -20.18 35.27 25.65
C GLN A 5 -18.73 34.96 26.00
N VAL A 6 -18.51 34.49 27.21
CA VAL A 6 -17.19 34.18 27.75
C VAL A 6 -17.17 32.70 28.12
N ILE A 7 -16.14 32.00 27.67
CA ILE A 7 -15.88 30.59 27.98
C ILE A 7 -14.64 30.45 28.85
N GLU A 8 -14.61 29.42 29.66
CA GLU A 8 -13.41 28.97 30.35
C GLU A 8 -12.68 27.93 29.52
N ILE A 9 -11.38 28.10 29.38
CA ILE A 9 -10.54 27.23 28.54
C ILE A 9 -10.23 25.92 29.26
N PRO A 10 -10.67 24.78 28.70
CA PRO A 10 -10.35 23.46 29.22
C PRO A 10 -9.07 22.90 28.62
N THR A 11 -8.59 21.81 29.22
CA THR A 11 -7.73 20.85 28.54
C THR A 11 -8.56 19.63 28.12
N LYS A 12 -8.25 19.05 26.97
CA LYS A 12 -8.90 17.83 26.47
C LYS A 12 -7.86 16.87 25.89
N ASP A 13 -8.19 15.59 25.89
CA ASP A 13 -7.48 14.60 25.07
C ASP A 13 -8.04 14.65 23.67
N VAL A 14 -7.18 14.89 22.69
CA VAL A 14 -7.59 15.08 21.29
C VAL A 14 -6.71 14.22 20.40
N THR A 15 -7.32 13.56 19.42
CA THR A 15 -6.58 12.85 18.36
C THR A 15 -6.66 13.64 17.07
N SER A 16 -5.52 14.10 16.61
CA SER A 16 -5.35 14.70 15.30
C SER A 16 -4.98 13.62 14.28
N PHE A 17 -5.22 13.88 13.01
CA PHE A 17 -4.88 12.95 11.93
C PHE A 17 -4.13 13.67 10.82
N THR A 18 -2.98 13.13 10.45
CA THR A 18 -2.29 13.53 9.21
C THR A 18 -2.63 12.53 8.12
N THR A 19 -2.90 13.02 6.92
CA THR A 19 -3.39 12.19 5.81
C THR A 19 -2.43 12.24 4.63
N TYR A 20 -2.06 11.06 4.12
CA TYR A 20 -1.17 10.89 2.97
C TYR A 20 -1.86 10.09 1.87
N PRO A 21 -1.67 10.41 0.58
CA PRO A 21 -2.15 9.57 -0.51
C PRO A 21 -1.44 8.22 -0.47
N ALA A 22 -2.16 7.15 -0.81
CA ALA A 22 -1.65 5.79 -0.80
C ALA A 22 -2.14 4.99 -2.01
N SER A 23 -1.31 4.05 -2.47
CA SER A 23 -1.65 3.00 -3.43
C SER A 23 -1.78 1.67 -2.71
N ILE A 24 -2.77 0.88 -3.12
CA ILE A 24 -3.03 -0.44 -2.55
C ILE A 24 -2.52 -1.51 -3.51
N GLU A 25 -1.78 -2.48 -2.95
CA GLU A 25 -1.30 -3.65 -3.67
C GLU A 25 -1.61 -4.92 -2.88
N GLY A 26 -1.91 -6.03 -3.57
CA GLY A 26 -2.04 -7.33 -2.93
C GLY A 26 -0.71 -7.78 -2.32
N ILE A 27 -0.77 -8.61 -1.28
CA ILE A 27 0.43 -9.12 -0.58
C ILE A 27 1.36 -9.89 -1.51
N VAL A 28 0.79 -10.59 -2.49
CA VAL A 28 1.51 -11.22 -3.60
C VAL A 28 0.93 -10.69 -4.90
N ASN A 29 1.81 -10.21 -5.78
CA ASN A 29 1.45 -9.69 -7.09
C ASN A 29 2.36 -10.34 -8.13
N SER A 30 1.83 -11.29 -8.89
CA SER A 30 2.62 -12.12 -9.79
C SER A 30 2.17 -11.97 -11.22
N GLU A 31 3.08 -11.49 -12.08
CA GLU A 31 2.87 -11.41 -13.51
C GLU A 31 2.90 -12.79 -14.16
N VAL A 32 1.87 -13.11 -14.93
CA VAL A 32 1.79 -14.32 -15.73
C VAL A 32 2.23 -14.00 -17.15
N ARG A 33 3.37 -14.57 -17.57
CA ARG A 33 3.98 -14.34 -18.88
C ARG A 33 4.18 -15.65 -19.63
N ALA A 34 4.11 -15.62 -20.95
CA ALA A 34 4.48 -16.74 -21.81
C ALA A 34 5.99 -16.99 -21.74
N LYS A 35 6.42 -18.25 -21.65
CA LYS A 35 7.84 -18.65 -21.72
C LYS A 35 8.29 -19.04 -23.13
N ILE A 36 7.33 -19.30 -24.02
CA ILE A 36 7.52 -19.61 -25.44
C ILE A 36 6.62 -18.72 -26.29
N SER A 37 6.94 -18.56 -27.56
CA SER A 37 6.07 -17.88 -28.51
C SER A 37 5.03 -18.85 -29.07
N GLY A 38 3.79 -18.39 -29.26
CA GLY A 38 2.71 -19.18 -29.87
C GLY A 38 1.37 -18.44 -29.84
N TYR A 39 0.40 -18.97 -30.58
CA TYR A 39 -0.97 -18.46 -30.55
C TYR A 39 -1.72 -19.03 -29.34
N ILE A 40 -2.50 -18.19 -28.65
CA ILE A 40 -3.40 -18.65 -27.60
C ILE A 40 -4.53 -19.45 -28.21
N THR A 41 -4.62 -20.74 -27.88
CA THR A 41 -5.73 -21.62 -28.28
C THR A 41 -6.90 -21.53 -27.33
N ASP A 42 -6.63 -21.45 -26.04
CA ASP A 42 -7.66 -21.41 -24.99
C ASP A 42 -7.27 -20.45 -23.89
N VAL A 43 -8.28 -19.73 -23.37
CA VAL A 43 -8.26 -18.97 -22.12
C VAL A 43 -9.22 -19.69 -21.20
N LEU A 44 -8.71 -20.24 -20.09
CA LEU A 44 -9.43 -21.17 -19.21
C LEU A 44 -9.96 -20.51 -17.94
N VAL A 45 -9.74 -19.20 -17.79
CA VAL A 45 -10.13 -18.42 -16.60
C VAL A 45 -10.72 -17.08 -17.01
N ASP A 46 -11.50 -16.48 -16.13
CA ASP A 46 -12.02 -15.14 -16.30
C ASP A 46 -11.38 -14.13 -15.34
N GLU A 47 -11.53 -12.84 -15.67
CA GLU A 47 -11.07 -11.73 -14.83
C GLU A 47 -11.83 -11.74 -13.49
N GLY A 48 -11.11 -11.65 -12.37
CA GLY A 48 -11.67 -11.73 -11.03
C GLY A 48 -11.88 -13.16 -10.51
N GLU A 49 -11.60 -14.19 -11.31
CA GLU A 49 -11.71 -15.58 -10.89
C GLU A 49 -10.60 -15.95 -9.89
N GLN A 50 -10.95 -16.76 -8.90
CA GLN A 50 -10.00 -17.29 -7.94
C GLN A 50 -9.31 -18.53 -8.51
N VAL A 51 -7.98 -18.52 -8.50
CA VAL A 51 -7.15 -19.62 -9.03
C VAL A 51 -6.14 -20.11 -8.00
N LYS A 52 -5.72 -21.35 -8.16
CA LYS A 52 -4.69 -21.97 -7.33
C LYS A 52 -3.35 -22.01 -8.05
N LYS A 53 -2.26 -22.02 -7.28
CA LYS A 53 -0.91 -22.25 -7.79
C LYS A 53 -0.85 -23.54 -8.62
N GLY A 54 -0.34 -23.43 -9.84
CA GLY A 54 -0.23 -24.56 -10.78
C GLY A 54 -1.47 -24.78 -11.65
N GLU A 55 -2.55 -24.06 -11.44
CA GLU A 55 -3.75 -24.09 -12.27
C GLU A 55 -3.46 -23.52 -13.66
N THR A 56 -3.97 -24.16 -14.70
CA THR A 56 -3.72 -23.73 -16.09
C THR A 56 -4.65 -22.58 -16.44
N LEU A 57 -4.08 -21.42 -16.79
CA LEU A 57 -4.80 -20.20 -17.14
C LEU A 57 -4.97 -20.06 -18.67
N PHE A 58 -3.89 -20.37 -19.42
CA PHE A 58 -3.87 -20.25 -20.87
C PHE A 58 -3.24 -21.48 -21.49
N LYS A 59 -3.66 -21.81 -22.73
CA LYS A 59 -2.99 -22.80 -23.59
C LYS A 59 -2.51 -22.13 -24.85
N LEU A 60 -1.29 -22.49 -25.26
CA LEU A 60 -0.70 -22.09 -26.52
C LEU A 60 -0.75 -23.25 -27.50
N GLU A 61 -0.72 -22.93 -28.80
CA GLU A 61 -0.54 -23.90 -29.85
C GLU A 61 0.86 -24.51 -29.75
N THR A 62 0.92 -25.85 -29.66
CA THR A 62 2.17 -26.63 -29.57
C THR A 62 2.26 -27.75 -30.58
N GLN A 63 1.45 -27.70 -31.65
CA GLN A 63 1.37 -28.79 -32.62
C GLN A 63 2.72 -29.03 -33.31
N SER A 64 3.41 -27.97 -33.76
CA SER A 64 4.74 -28.06 -34.33
C SER A 64 5.75 -28.68 -33.36
N LEU A 65 5.78 -28.21 -32.13
CA LEU A 65 6.66 -28.75 -31.06
C LEU A 65 6.36 -30.23 -30.77
N SER A 66 5.10 -30.66 -30.86
CA SER A 66 4.71 -32.06 -30.67
C SER A 66 5.26 -32.94 -31.81
N GLN A 67 5.29 -32.47 -33.03
CA GLN A 67 5.91 -33.18 -34.18
C GLN A 67 7.43 -33.26 -34.01
N ASP A 68 8.07 -32.17 -33.58
CA ASP A 68 9.51 -32.14 -33.27
C ASP A 68 9.86 -33.11 -32.14
N ALA A 69 9.01 -33.22 -31.12
CA ALA A 69 9.18 -34.18 -30.01
C ALA A 69 9.07 -35.63 -30.51
N ALA A 70 8.14 -35.92 -31.45
CA ALA A 70 8.01 -37.24 -32.05
C ALA A 70 9.28 -37.61 -32.85
N ALA A 71 9.82 -36.70 -33.65
CA ALA A 71 11.08 -36.92 -34.39
C ALA A 71 12.27 -37.12 -33.43
N ALA A 72 12.38 -36.30 -32.36
CA ALA A 72 13.41 -36.45 -31.35
C ALA A 72 13.29 -37.79 -30.59
N SER A 73 12.07 -38.24 -30.29
CA SER A 73 11.80 -39.56 -29.68
C SER A 73 12.29 -40.71 -30.56
N ALA A 74 12.08 -40.62 -31.90
CA ALA A 74 12.61 -41.61 -32.83
C ALA A 74 14.16 -41.65 -32.80
N ASN A 75 14.82 -40.51 -32.70
CA ASN A 75 16.28 -40.42 -32.55
C ASN A 75 16.76 -41.05 -31.24
N VAL A 76 16.05 -40.87 -30.13
CA VAL A 76 16.34 -41.54 -28.85
C VAL A 76 16.25 -43.05 -28.99
N ASN A 77 15.19 -43.54 -29.65
CA ASN A 77 15.00 -44.96 -29.88
C ASN A 77 16.12 -45.56 -30.76
N ALA A 78 16.52 -44.88 -31.85
CA ALA A 78 17.61 -45.31 -32.70
C ALA A 78 18.96 -45.38 -31.94
N ALA A 79 19.26 -44.35 -31.11
CA ALA A 79 20.46 -44.35 -30.28
C ALA A 79 20.43 -45.40 -29.19
N GLN A 80 19.25 -45.69 -28.59
CA GLN A 80 19.07 -46.75 -27.60
C GLN A 80 19.34 -48.14 -28.24
N VAL A 81 18.80 -48.44 -29.43
CA VAL A 81 19.04 -49.69 -30.13
C VAL A 81 20.53 -49.89 -30.39
N GLU A 82 21.27 -48.84 -30.74
CA GLU A 82 22.72 -48.94 -30.99
C GLU A 82 23.48 -49.28 -29.69
N VAL A 83 23.11 -48.68 -28.54
CA VAL A 83 23.65 -49.02 -27.22
C VAL A 83 23.36 -50.49 -26.89
N ASP A 84 22.11 -50.94 -27.09
CA ASP A 84 21.67 -52.28 -26.76
C ASP A 84 22.35 -53.33 -27.62
N LYS A 85 22.66 -53.02 -28.89
CA LYS A 85 23.44 -53.86 -29.82
C LYS A 85 24.91 -53.95 -29.41
N LEU A 86 25.56 -52.86 -29.01
CA LEU A 86 26.98 -52.83 -28.66
C LEU A 86 27.27 -53.42 -27.28
N LYS A 87 26.36 -53.29 -26.33
CA LYS A 87 26.52 -53.72 -24.94
C LYS A 87 26.95 -55.22 -24.85
N PRO A 88 26.25 -56.20 -25.43
CA PRO A 88 26.61 -57.59 -25.36
C PRO A 88 27.93 -57.95 -26.06
N LEU A 89 28.33 -57.14 -27.07
CA LEU A 89 29.59 -57.31 -27.79
C LEU A 89 30.78 -56.88 -26.93
N VAL A 90 30.64 -55.82 -26.15
CA VAL A 90 31.64 -55.39 -25.17
C VAL A 90 31.74 -56.40 -24.02
N GLU A 91 30.62 -56.88 -23.50
CA GLU A 91 30.60 -57.90 -22.45
C GLU A 91 31.31 -59.21 -22.84
N LYS A 92 31.30 -59.56 -24.14
CA LYS A 92 32.02 -60.67 -24.73
C LYS A 92 33.46 -60.34 -25.19
N ASN A 93 33.96 -59.13 -24.88
CA ASN A 93 35.24 -58.62 -25.34
C ASN A 93 35.49 -58.65 -26.87
N ILE A 94 34.41 -58.56 -27.70
CA ILE A 94 34.49 -58.54 -29.16
C ILE A 94 34.87 -57.16 -29.69
N ILE A 95 34.42 -56.11 -28.98
CA ILE A 95 34.67 -54.70 -29.36
C ILE A 95 35.16 -53.90 -28.18
N SER A 96 35.77 -52.75 -28.44
CA SER A 96 36.27 -51.83 -27.38
C SER A 96 35.13 -51.18 -26.59
N SER A 97 35.29 -51.04 -25.29
CA SER A 97 34.38 -50.29 -24.41
C SER A 97 34.21 -48.82 -24.86
N VAL A 98 35.21 -48.23 -25.50
CA VAL A 98 35.14 -46.86 -26.04
C VAL A 98 33.98 -46.70 -27.04
N GLN A 99 33.69 -47.72 -27.85
CA GLN A 99 32.59 -47.68 -28.80
C GLN A 99 31.23 -47.64 -28.06
N LEU A 100 31.07 -48.41 -27.01
CA LEU A 100 29.88 -48.39 -26.17
C LEU A 100 29.69 -47.04 -25.45
N GLU A 101 30.78 -46.51 -24.89
CA GLU A 101 30.73 -45.19 -24.24
C GLU A 101 30.37 -44.07 -25.23
N THR A 102 30.88 -44.14 -26.47
CA THR A 102 30.50 -43.20 -27.55
C THR A 102 29.00 -43.29 -27.86
N ALA A 103 28.46 -44.54 -27.98
CA ALA A 103 27.04 -44.77 -28.26
C ALA A 103 26.17 -44.28 -27.07
N LYS A 104 26.58 -44.50 -25.81
CA LYS A 104 25.89 -43.97 -24.63
C LYS A 104 25.87 -42.43 -24.61
N ALA A 105 26.99 -41.80 -25.00
CA ALA A 105 27.05 -40.33 -25.08
C ALA A 105 26.07 -39.79 -26.14
N LYS A 106 25.96 -40.44 -27.30
CA LYS A 106 24.96 -40.09 -28.35
C LYS A 106 23.53 -40.28 -27.86
N LEU A 107 23.24 -41.38 -27.15
CA LEU A 107 21.96 -41.62 -26.54
C LEU A 107 21.61 -40.50 -25.51
N GLN A 108 22.55 -40.15 -24.67
CA GLN A 108 22.35 -39.08 -23.69
C GLN A 108 22.07 -37.72 -24.37
N GLN A 109 22.78 -37.40 -25.44
CA GLN A 109 22.53 -36.21 -26.27
C GLN A 109 21.11 -36.22 -26.87
N ALA A 110 20.67 -37.36 -27.47
CA ALA A 110 19.34 -37.51 -28.03
C ALA A 110 18.26 -37.34 -26.96
N LYS A 111 18.43 -37.94 -25.78
CA LYS A 111 17.53 -37.77 -24.62
C LYS A 111 17.46 -36.33 -24.17
N SER A 112 18.57 -35.62 -24.10
CA SER A 112 18.61 -34.21 -23.71
C SER A 112 17.84 -33.31 -24.68
N THR A 113 17.98 -33.58 -26.01
CA THR A 113 17.22 -32.87 -27.04
C THR A 113 15.72 -33.11 -26.90
N TYR A 114 15.29 -34.38 -26.78
CA TYR A 114 13.90 -34.73 -26.55
C TYR A 114 13.30 -34.08 -25.32
N ASN A 115 14.03 -34.10 -24.17
CA ASN A 115 13.60 -33.47 -22.94
C ASN A 115 13.45 -31.96 -23.05
N SER A 116 14.34 -31.29 -23.79
CA SER A 116 14.26 -29.84 -24.07
C SER A 116 12.99 -29.49 -24.84
N ILE A 117 12.64 -30.27 -25.88
CA ILE A 117 11.41 -30.05 -26.67
C ILE A 117 10.17 -30.28 -25.80
N ASN A 118 10.16 -31.34 -24.98
CA ASN A 118 9.06 -31.60 -24.03
C ASN A 118 8.88 -30.49 -22.99
N ALA A 119 9.98 -29.90 -22.52
CA ALA A 119 9.89 -28.74 -21.62
C ALA A 119 9.20 -27.55 -22.32
N ASN A 120 9.51 -27.30 -23.60
CA ASN A 120 8.87 -26.26 -24.39
C ASN A 120 7.37 -26.54 -24.59
N ILE A 121 7.00 -27.81 -24.88
CA ILE A 121 5.57 -28.21 -24.98
C ILE A 121 4.86 -27.93 -23.65
N ASN A 122 5.47 -28.26 -22.49
CA ASN A 122 4.90 -28.00 -21.17
C ASN A 122 4.75 -26.49 -20.90
N TYR A 123 5.63 -25.64 -21.43
CA TYR A 123 5.50 -24.18 -21.36
C TYR A 123 4.33 -23.64 -22.18
N GLY A 124 3.78 -24.43 -23.11
CA GLY A 124 2.54 -24.11 -23.79
C GLY A 124 1.30 -24.12 -22.88
N SER A 125 1.37 -24.78 -21.74
CA SER A 125 0.35 -24.68 -20.68
C SER A 125 0.80 -23.66 -19.65
N ILE A 126 0.28 -22.45 -19.74
CA ILE A 126 0.65 -21.33 -18.86
C ILE A 126 -0.18 -21.43 -17.58
N LYS A 127 0.53 -21.56 -16.45
CA LYS A 127 -0.06 -21.84 -15.13
C LYS A 127 0.11 -20.67 -14.19
N SER A 128 -0.80 -20.58 -13.22
CA SER A 128 -0.64 -19.60 -12.12
C SER A 128 0.58 -19.94 -11.26
N PRO A 129 1.47 -18.97 -11.00
CA PRO A 129 2.62 -19.16 -10.13
C PRO A 129 2.25 -19.13 -8.63
N VAL A 130 1.09 -18.57 -8.27
CA VAL A 130 0.61 -18.34 -6.91
C VAL A 130 -0.88 -18.62 -6.79
N ASP A 131 -1.37 -18.76 -5.56
CA ASP A 131 -2.80 -18.70 -5.26
C ASP A 131 -3.25 -17.23 -5.32
N GLY A 132 -4.46 -16.94 -5.81
CA GLY A 132 -4.93 -15.57 -5.87
C GLY A 132 -6.08 -15.34 -6.83
N TYR A 133 -6.27 -14.10 -7.25
CA TYR A 133 -7.32 -13.65 -8.16
C TYR A 133 -6.72 -13.15 -9.46
N VAL A 134 -7.34 -13.54 -10.56
CA VAL A 134 -6.93 -13.16 -11.92
C VAL A 134 -7.29 -11.69 -12.16
N GLY A 135 -6.31 -10.90 -12.55
CA GLY A 135 -6.49 -9.51 -12.98
C GLY A 135 -6.99 -9.43 -14.43
N SER A 136 -6.79 -8.26 -15.06
CA SER A 136 -7.20 -8.05 -16.46
C SER A 136 -6.51 -9.02 -17.42
N ILE A 137 -7.25 -9.63 -18.31
CA ILE A 137 -6.75 -10.54 -19.37
C ILE A 137 -6.55 -9.73 -20.64
N ARG A 138 -5.29 -9.39 -20.94
CA ARG A 138 -4.95 -8.51 -22.06
C ARG A 138 -4.95 -9.22 -23.42
N PHE A 139 -4.69 -10.53 -23.44
CA PHE A 139 -4.57 -11.34 -24.65
C PHE A 139 -5.67 -12.39 -24.66
N ARG A 140 -6.41 -12.45 -25.75
CA ARG A 140 -7.53 -13.37 -25.94
C ARG A 140 -7.14 -14.50 -26.91
N ARG A 141 -8.02 -15.49 -27.06
CA ARG A 141 -7.86 -16.59 -28.02
C ARG A 141 -7.53 -16.06 -29.43
N GLY A 142 -6.52 -16.65 -30.07
CA GLY A 142 -6.03 -16.24 -31.38
C GLY A 142 -4.95 -15.15 -31.35
N ALA A 143 -4.64 -14.57 -30.18
CA ALA A 143 -3.52 -13.62 -30.06
C ALA A 143 -2.17 -14.34 -30.09
N LEU A 144 -1.19 -13.78 -30.80
CA LEU A 144 0.19 -14.22 -30.75
C LEU A 144 0.87 -13.64 -29.52
N VAL A 145 1.49 -14.47 -28.68
CA VAL A 145 2.23 -14.07 -27.50
C VAL A 145 3.66 -14.59 -27.55
N SER A 146 4.55 -13.90 -26.82
CA SER A 146 5.96 -14.25 -26.72
C SER A 146 6.56 -13.83 -25.38
N PRO A 147 7.72 -14.38 -24.97
CA PRO A 147 8.43 -13.95 -23.76
C PRO A 147 8.79 -12.47 -23.73
N ASN A 148 8.92 -11.84 -24.89
CA ASN A 148 9.34 -10.45 -25.04
C ASN A 148 8.16 -9.44 -25.07
N ASN A 149 6.94 -9.89 -24.86
CA ASN A 149 5.81 -8.97 -24.77
C ASN A 149 6.02 -7.97 -23.61
N ALA A 150 5.83 -6.68 -23.88
CA ALA A 150 5.98 -5.63 -22.86
C ALA A 150 5.04 -5.85 -21.69
N GLU A 151 3.78 -6.27 -21.98
CA GLU A 151 2.76 -6.51 -20.97
C GLU A 151 2.60 -8.00 -20.66
N PRO A 152 2.28 -8.36 -19.39
CA PRO A 152 1.94 -9.74 -19.04
C PRO A 152 0.59 -10.15 -19.63
N LEU A 153 0.33 -11.46 -19.71
CA LEU A 153 -0.98 -12.00 -20.12
C LEU A 153 -2.07 -11.62 -19.12
N THR A 154 -1.75 -11.72 -17.86
CA THR A 154 -2.53 -11.27 -16.72
C THR A 154 -1.62 -11.14 -15.49
N ILE A 155 -2.19 -10.64 -14.40
CA ILE A 155 -1.55 -10.60 -13.08
C ILE A 155 -2.44 -11.44 -12.16
N VAL A 156 -1.83 -12.35 -11.39
CA VAL A 156 -2.53 -13.04 -10.31
C VAL A 156 -2.08 -12.45 -8.98
N ALA A 157 -3.02 -11.91 -8.22
CA ALA A 157 -2.75 -11.24 -6.95
C ALA A 157 -3.45 -11.96 -5.80
N ASP A 158 -2.72 -12.21 -4.71
CA ASP A 158 -3.31 -12.53 -3.43
C ASP A 158 -3.71 -11.24 -2.73
N ILE A 159 -5.01 -11.08 -2.52
CA ILE A 159 -5.62 -9.91 -1.87
C ILE A 159 -6.27 -10.25 -0.53
N SER A 160 -5.91 -11.38 0.10
CA SER A 160 -6.37 -11.73 1.45
C SER A 160 -5.89 -10.70 2.49
N GLU A 161 -4.71 -10.19 2.27
CA GLU A 161 -4.11 -9.03 2.92
C GLU A 161 -3.62 -8.07 1.84
N VAL A 162 -3.50 -6.81 2.17
CA VAL A 162 -3.02 -5.79 1.22
C VAL A 162 -1.97 -4.90 1.86
N PHE A 163 -1.06 -4.43 1.03
CA PHE A 163 -0.12 -3.37 1.37
C PHE A 163 -0.63 -2.02 0.88
N ALA A 164 -0.56 -1.03 1.75
CA ALA A 164 -0.76 0.36 1.40
C ALA A 164 0.60 1.06 1.39
N TYR A 165 1.02 1.52 0.22
CA TYR A 165 2.24 2.31 0.05
C TYR A 165 1.89 3.79 0.09
N PHE A 166 2.57 4.55 0.93
CA PHE A 166 2.43 5.99 1.03
C PHE A 166 3.78 6.65 1.29
N SER A 167 3.89 7.94 0.99
CA SER A 167 5.15 8.66 1.14
C SER A 167 4.97 9.91 1.99
N MET A 168 5.98 10.20 2.81
CA MET A 168 6.11 11.45 3.58
C MET A 168 7.33 12.21 3.08
N ASN A 169 7.31 13.54 3.19
CA ASN A 169 8.52 14.33 3.04
C ASN A 169 9.50 14.08 4.21
N GLU A 170 10.75 14.40 4.00
CA GLU A 170 11.81 14.14 4.98
C GLU A 170 11.57 14.82 6.34
N LYS A 171 11.02 16.04 6.34
CA LYS A 171 10.71 16.75 7.58
C LYS A 171 9.66 16.01 8.39
N ASP A 172 8.51 15.69 7.78
CA ASP A 172 7.42 14.98 8.46
C ASP A 172 7.86 13.60 8.96
N TYR A 173 8.73 12.92 8.18
CA TYR A 173 9.35 11.66 8.60
C TYR A 173 10.20 11.81 9.85
N LEU A 174 11.10 12.81 9.87
CA LEU A 174 11.97 13.03 11.01
C LEU A 174 11.16 13.37 12.27
N ASP A 175 10.19 14.26 12.15
CA ASP A 175 9.28 14.61 13.25
C ASP A 175 8.53 13.37 13.75
N PHE A 176 7.99 12.54 12.83
CA PHE A 176 7.24 11.33 13.18
C PHE A 176 8.08 10.28 13.89
N ILE A 177 9.32 10.05 13.42
CA ILE A 177 10.22 9.04 14.00
C ILE A 177 10.84 9.53 15.31
N GLN A 178 11.14 10.83 15.45
CA GLN A 178 11.67 11.40 16.68
C GLN A 178 10.64 11.40 17.81
N ASP A 179 9.37 11.64 17.49
CA ASP A 179 8.25 11.58 18.44
C ASP A 179 7.90 10.13 18.87
N THR A 180 8.42 9.11 18.14
CA THR A 180 8.12 7.70 18.45
C THR A 180 9.14 7.12 19.43
N GLU A 181 8.65 6.46 20.48
CA GLU A 181 9.47 5.78 21.49
C GLU A 181 10.26 4.61 20.91
N GLY A 182 11.51 4.46 21.33
CA GLY A 182 12.42 3.38 20.91
C GLY A 182 13.83 3.87 20.67
N ASN A 183 14.81 2.99 20.91
CA ASN A 183 16.24 3.29 20.74
C ASN A 183 16.76 2.86 19.36
N THR A 184 16.07 1.89 18.73
CA THR A 184 16.42 1.39 17.40
C THR A 184 15.25 1.62 16.44
N MET A 185 15.52 1.62 15.13
CA MET A 185 14.46 1.78 14.12
C MET A 185 13.42 0.66 14.22
N ASP A 186 13.84 -0.58 14.47
CA ASP A 186 12.93 -1.73 14.61
C ASP A 186 12.00 -1.59 15.82
N GLU A 187 12.50 -1.05 16.95
CA GLU A 187 11.67 -0.74 18.11
C GLU A 187 10.67 0.37 17.80
N LYS A 188 11.12 1.42 17.13
CA LYS A 188 10.26 2.54 16.72
C LYS A 188 9.15 2.07 15.79
N ILE A 189 9.45 1.24 14.77
CA ILE A 189 8.43 0.70 13.85
C ILE A 189 7.36 -0.08 14.61
N LYS A 190 7.73 -0.90 15.59
CA LYS A 190 6.77 -1.65 16.42
C LYS A 190 5.90 -0.76 17.30
N ASN A 191 6.40 0.41 17.69
CA ASN A 191 5.70 1.37 18.54
C ASN A 191 4.88 2.40 17.74
N LEU A 192 4.94 2.35 16.40
CA LEU A 192 4.13 3.22 15.56
C LEU A 192 2.63 2.99 15.80
N PRO A 193 1.83 4.05 15.73
CA PRO A 193 0.38 3.90 15.88
C PRO A 193 -0.21 3.10 14.71
N LYS A 194 -1.27 2.33 14.99
CA LYS A 194 -2.07 1.73 13.94
C LYS A 194 -2.69 2.83 13.08
N VAL A 195 -2.65 2.62 11.77
CA VAL A 195 -3.12 3.57 10.77
C VAL A 195 -4.50 3.20 10.26
N GLU A 196 -5.23 4.19 9.78
CA GLU A 196 -6.55 4.01 9.19
C GLU A 196 -6.49 4.28 7.69
N LEU A 197 -7.33 3.59 6.92
CA LEU A 197 -7.41 3.75 5.47
C LEU A 197 -8.72 4.48 5.12
N ILE A 198 -8.60 5.55 4.36
CA ILE A 198 -9.75 6.26 3.76
C ILE A 198 -9.85 5.84 2.31
N LEU A 199 -10.95 5.20 1.97
CA LEU A 199 -11.25 4.73 0.62
C LEU A 199 -11.57 5.88 -0.34
N ALA A 200 -11.56 5.61 -1.65
CA ALA A 200 -11.86 6.61 -2.68
C ALA A 200 -13.26 7.24 -2.52
N ASN A 201 -14.23 6.53 -1.93
CA ASN A 201 -15.56 7.02 -1.58
C ASN A 201 -15.62 7.83 -0.29
N ARG A 202 -14.47 8.17 0.31
CA ARG A 202 -14.27 8.90 1.57
C ARG A 202 -14.74 8.16 2.83
N ARG A 203 -15.07 6.88 2.75
CA ARG A 203 -15.35 6.06 3.93
C ARG A 203 -14.05 5.57 4.53
N VAL A 204 -14.02 5.46 5.86
CA VAL A 204 -12.93 4.82 6.58
C VAL A 204 -13.10 3.32 6.43
N TYR A 205 -12.02 2.62 6.13
CA TYR A 205 -11.98 1.16 6.09
C TYR A 205 -12.07 0.61 7.51
N ASP A 206 -12.79 -0.48 7.71
CA ASP A 206 -13.10 -0.98 9.04
C ASP A 206 -11.86 -1.56 9.75
N GLU A 207 -10.95 -2.18 8.99
CA GLU A 207 -9.71 -2.73 9.55
C GLU A 207 -8.62 -1.65 9.66
N LYS A 208 -7.87 -1.71 10.78
CA LYS A 208 -6.70 -0.84 10.98
C LYS A 208 -5.44 -1.54 10.52
N GLY A 209 -4.59 -0.78 9.83
CA GLY A 209 -3.30 -1.29 9.37
C GLY A 209 -2.15 -1.04 10.33
N GLU A 210 -1.09 -1.79 10.14
CA GLU A 210 0.17 -1.66 10.87
C GLU A 210 1.28 -1.27 9.88
N ILE A 211 2.09 -0.27 10.22
CA ILE A 211 3.26 0.10 9.43
C ILE A 211 4.33 -0.95 9.69
N GLU A 212 4.69 -1.72 8.65
CA GLU A 212 5.69 -2.79 8.77
C GLU A 212 7.09 -2.36 8.33
N THR A 213 7.15 -1.46 7.35
CA THR A 213 8.41 -1.13 6.69
C THR A 213 8.47 0.35 6.36
N ILE A 214 9.65 0.92 6.58
CA ILE A 214 10.02 2.27 6.15
C ILE A 214 11.21 2.09 5.21
N ASN A 215 11.13 2.66 4.01
CA ASN A 215 12.26 2.61 3.09
C ASN A 215 13.46 3.35 3.71
N SER A 216 14.62 2.72 3.67
CA SER A 216 15.87 3.32 4.17
C SER A 216 16.46 4.38 3.24
N GLN A 217 15.87 4.58 2.07
CA GLN A 217 16.36 5.52 1.05
C GLN A 217 15.33 6.61 0.82
N VAL A 218 15.80 7.86 0.86
CA VAL A 218 15.04 9.04 0.42
C VAL A 218 15.08 9.10 -1.10
N ASP A 219 13.94 9.26 -1.73
CA ASP A 219 13.87 9.52 -3.16
C ASP A 219 14.46 10.91 -3.46
N ALA A 220 15.58 10.94 -4.19
CA ALA A 220 16.33 12.16 -4.44
C ALA A 220 15.59 13.18 -5.32
N ALA A 221 14.59 12.76 -6.10
CA ALA A 221 13.84 13.65 -6.98
C ALA A 221 12.69 14.35 -6.22
N THR A 222 12.09 13.66 -5.24
CA THR A 222 10.91 14.15 -4.51
C THR A 222 11.19 14.53 -3.06
N GLY A 223 12.33 14.11 -2.48
CA GLY A 223 12.66 14.27 -1.06
C GLY A 223 11.71 13.47 -0.15
N ALA A 224 11.10 12.42 -0.68
CA ALA A 224 10.10 11.62 0.03
C ALA A 224 10.64 10.25 0.47
N ILE A 225 10.10 9.75 1.58
CA ILE A 225 10.39 8.42 2.12
C ILE A 225 9.11 7.60 2.03
N THR A 226 9.23 6.39 1.48
CA THR A 226 8.09 5.50 1.28
C THR A 226 7.92 4.57 2.47
N PHE A 227 6.69 4.46 2.93
CA PHE A 227 6.21 3.58 3.97
C PHE A 227 5.33 2.50 3.38
N ARG A 228 5.32 1.35 4.01
CA ARG A 228 4.41 0.26 3.72
C ARG A 228 3.63 -0.10 4.97
N ALA A 229 2.31 0.00 4.89
CA ALA A 229 1.40 -0.45 5.93
C ALA A 229 0.62 -1.67 5.42
N LYS A 230 0.45 -2.66 6.29
CA LYS A 230 -0.29 -3.88 6.01
C LYS A 230 -1.71 -3.78 6.58
N PHE A 231 -2.70 -4.23 5.82
CA PHE A 231 -4.11 -4.29 6.21
C PHE A 231 -4.67 -5.68 5.93
N ASP A 232 -5.46 -6.20 6.84
CA ASP A 232 -6.29 -7.38 6.59
C ASP A 232 -7.43 -7.01 5.63
N ASN A 233 -7.79 -7.92 4.72
CA ASN A 233 -8.83 -7.68 3.73
C ASN A 233 -9.86 -8.82 3.67
N PRO A 234 -10.56 -9.11 4.78
CA PRO A 234 -11.48 -10.25 4.87
C PRO A 234 -12.65 -10.14 3.90
N SER A 235 -13.13 -8.91 3.64
CA SER A 235 -14.23 -8.63 2.70
C SER A 235 -13.77 -8.54 1.24
N ARG A 236 -12.47 -8.53 0.97
CA ARG A 236 -11.83 -8.44 -0.36
C ARG A 236 -12.30 -7.25 -1.20
N ILE A 237 -12.72 -6.17 -0.54
CA ILE A 237 -13.10 -4.93 -1.22
C ILE A 237 -11.90 -4.11 -1.68
N LEU A 238 -10.73 -4.35 -1.08
CA LEU A 238 -9.48 -3.76 -1.52
C LEU A 238 -8.87 -4.65 -2.60
N THR A 239 -8.66 -4.07 -3.77
CA THR A 239 -8.06 -4.75 -4.92
C THR A 239 -6.74 -4.11 -5.30
N ASN A 240 -5.91 -4.87 -6.00
CA ASN A 240 -4.65 -4.38 -6.52
C ASN A 240 -4.86 -3.15 -7.42
N GLY A 241 -4.12 -2.06 -7.17
CA GLY A 241 -4.23 -0.79 -7.91
C GLY A 241 -5.28 0.19 -7.38
N ASN A 242 -5.98 -0.12 -6.28
CA ASN A 242 -6.87 0.87 -5.66
C ASN A 242 -6.08 2.08 -5.14
N SER A 243 -6.69 3.27 -5.29
CA SER A 243 -6.22 4.49 -4.62
C SER A 243 -6.94 4.67 -3.29
N ALA A 244 -6.20 5.10 -2.30
CA ALA A 244 -6.71 5.38 -0.96
C ALA A 244 -5.91 6.53 -0.32
N LYS A 245 -6.28 6.89 0.91
CA LYS A 245 -5.46 7.77 1.75
C LYS A 245 -5.21 7.08 3.08
N ILE A 246 -3.97 7.06 3.52
CA ILE A 246 -3.62 6.66 4.89
C ILE A 246 -3.81 7.84 5.82
N ARG A 247 -4.40 7.56 6.97
CA ARG A 247 -4.61 8.50 8.06
C ARG A 247 -3.87 8.03 9.29
N ILE A 248 -2.87 8.82 9.72
CA ILE A 248 -2.01 8.52 10.88
C ILE A 248 -2.50 9.32 12.07
N PRO A 249 -2.91 8.68 13.18
CA PRO A 249 -3.35 9.37 14.38
C PRO A 249 -2.16 9.92 15.17
N LYS A 250 -2.28 11.17 15.65
CA LYS A 250 -1.41 11.76 16.65
C LYS A 250 -2.25 12.14 17.87
N LYS A 251 -1.97 11.52 19.00
CA LYS A 251 -2.68 11.75 20.25
C LYS A 251 -2.04 12.89 21.02
N PHE A 252 -2.84 13.85 21.44
CA PHE A 252 -2.46 14.91 22.35
C PHE A 252 -3.21 14.71 23.66
N GLN A 253 -2.48 14.53 24.74
CA GLN A 253 -3.07 14.36 26.07
C GLN A 253 -3.03 15.69 26.82
N ASN A 254 -4.13 16.02 27.48
CA ASN A 254 -4.22 17.21 28.35
C ASN A 254 -3.88 18.53 27.64
N ILE A 255 -4.12 18.62 26.32
CA ILE A 255 -3.81 19.80 25.52
C ILE A 255 -4.86 20.91 25.71
N ILE A 256 -4.42 22.16 25.74
CA ILE A 256 -5.32 23.32 25.77
C ILE A 256 -6.04 23.40 24.42
N VAL A 257 -7.36 23.52 24.44
CA VAL A 257 -8.20 23.64 23.25
C VAL A 257 -8.96 24.95 23.22
N VAL A 258 -8.97 25.62 22.08
CA VAL A 258 -9.67 26.89 21.85
C VAL A 258 -10.57 26.77 20.62
N PRO A 259 -11.87 27.11 20.72
CA PRO A 259 -12.72 27.16 19.55
C PRO A 259 -12.21 28.17 18.53
N LYS A 260 -12.19 27.84 17.24
CA LYS A 260 -11.79 28.77 16.17
C LYS A 260 -12.56 30.07 16.19
N GLU A 261 -13.85 30.01 16.50
CA GLU A 261 -14.74 31.17 16.59
C GLU A 261 -14.39 32.12 17.75
N SER A 262 -13.59 31.65 18.71
CA SER A 262 -13.06 32.45 19.83
C SER A 262 -11.73 33.12 19.49
N THR A 263 -11.24 32.95 18.28
CA THR A 263 -9.95 33.47 17.82
C THR A 263 -10.09 34.48 16.68
N PHE A 264 -9.08 35.31 16.49
CA PHE A 264 -8.93 36.15 15.30
C PHE A 264 -7.49 36.19 14.87
N GLU A 265 -7.28 36.39 13.58
CA GLU A 265 -5.93 36.46 13.01
C GLU A 265 -5.51 37.90 12.76
N ARG A 266 -4.28 38.21 13.12
CA ARG A 266 -3.66 39.49 12.83
C ARG A 266 -2.20 39.30 12.48
N GLN A 267 -1.79 39.77 11.29
CA GLN A 267 -0.42 39.66 10.79
C GLN A 267 0.17 38.24 10.84
N GLY A 268 -0.65 37.23 10.51
CA GLY A 268 -0.23 35.82 10.49
C GLY A 268 -0.17 35.13 11.90
N ASN A 269 -0.50 35.85 12.96
CA ASN A 269 -0.59 35.27 14.31
C ASN A 269 -2.05 35.13 14.74
N VAL A 270 -2.32 34.10 15.53
CA VAL A 270 -3.65 33.83 16.11
C VAL A 270 -3.73 34.44 17.50
N TYR A 271 -4.83 35.13 17.77
CA TYR A 271 -5.09 35.82 19.01
C TYR A 271 -6.42 35.39 19.60
N VAL A 272 -6.51 35.50 20.94
CA VAL A 272 -7.75 35.42 21.70
C VAL A 272 -7.91 36.71 22.50
N TYR A 273 -9.16 37.06 22.88
CA TYR A 273 -9.37 38.09 23.87
C TYR A 273 -9.49 37.44 25.25
N LEU A 274 -8.44 37.61 26.08
CA LEU A 274 -8.41 37.19 27.48
C LEU A 274 -9.26 38.15 28.33
N VAL A 275 -10.18 37.64 29.13
CA VAL A 275 -11.04 38.42 30.01
C VAL A 275 -10.46 38.45 31.43
N ASN A 276 -9.95 39.58 31.83
CA ASN A 276 -9.38 39.81 33.16
C ASN A 276 -10.49 39.86 34.25
N LYS A 277 -10.06 39.84 35.52
CA LYS A 277 -10.98 39.91 36.66
C LYS A 277 -11.76 41.22 36.73
N ASP A 278 -11.23 42.31 36.19
CA ASP A 278 -11.86 43.63 36.09
C ASP A 278 -12.81 43.78 34.90
N SER A 279 -13.09 42.67 34.19
CA SER A 279 -13.94 42.61 33.00
C SER A 279 -13.35 43.38 31.80
N THR A 280 -12.04 43.56 31.76
CA THR A 280 -11.34 44.07 30.57
C THR A 280 -10.94 42.89 29.67
N ALA A 281 -11.28 42.96 28.39
CA ALA A 281 -10.84 42.03 27.39
C ALA A 281 -9.56 42.54 26.72
N ALA A 282 -8.48 41.81 26.81
CA ALA A 282 -7.17 42.14 26.20
C ALA A 282 -6.77 41.10 25.17
N ALA A 283 -6.25 41.55 24.02
CA ALA A 283 -5.78 40.68 22.99
C ALA A 283 -4.48 40.00 23.42
N LYS A 284 -4.44 38.65 23.30
CA LYS A 284 -3.28 37.83 23.66
C LYS A 284 -3.00 36.85 22.52
N SER A 285 -1.75 36.81 22.05
CA SER A 285 -1.30 35.84 21.02
C SER A 285 -1.22 34.46 21.62
N ILE A 286 -1.62 33.46 20.84
CA ILE A 286 -1.53 32.04 21.18
C ILE A 286 -0.71 31.32 20.12
N ASN A 287 0.06 30.30 20.55
CA ASN A 287 0.79 29.43 19.65
C ASN A 287 -0.04 28.18 19.35
N VAL A 288 -0.54 28.09 18.12
CA VAL A 288 -1.35 26.98 17.64
C VAL A 288 -0.44 25.93 17.01
N ILE A 289 -0.47 24.70 17.51
CA ILE A 289 0.32 23.58 16.97
C ILE A 289 -0.46 22.73 15.98
N ASN A 290 -1.77 22.67 16.12
CA ASN A 290 -2.62 21.86 15.21
C ASN A 290 -4.08 22.36 15.28
N GLU A 291 -4.86 21.86 14.32
CA GLU A 291 -6.29 22.08 14.22
C GLU A 291 -7.02 20.75 14.11
N VAL A 292 -8.06 20.57 14.92
CA VAL A 292 -8.94 19.40 14.88
C VAL A 292 -10.38 19.87 14.94
N ASP A 293 -11.16 19.53 13.90
CA ASP A 293 -12.54 19.97 13.72
C ASP A 293 -12.66 21.51 13.81
N ASN A 294 -13.31 22.03 14.86
CA ASN A 294 -13.48 23.46 15.11
C ASN A 294 -12.60 23.96 16.28
N LEU A 295 -11.55 23.22 16.63
CA LEU A 295 -10.69 23.52 17.76
C LEU A 295 -9.25 23.74 17.31
N TYR A 296 -8.62 24.77 17.83
CA TYR A 296 -7.17 24.93 17.82
C TYR A 296 -6.56 24.23 19.03
N LEU A 297 -5.52 23.45 18.81
CA LEU A 297 -4.68 22.87 19.86
C LEU A 297 -3.56 23.86 20.14
N VAL A 298 -3.49 24.33 21.39
CA VAL A 298 -2.62 25.44 21.79
C VAL A 298 -1.51 24.94 22.70
N GLU A 299 -0.26 25.24 22.31
CA GLU A 299 0.93 24.92 23.08
C GLU A 299 1.23 25.96 24.18
N SER A 300 1.07 27.23 23.83
CA SER A 300 1.41 28.34 24.71
C SER A 300 0.61 29.60 24.42
N GLY A 301 0.63 30.53 25.33
CA GLY A 301 -0.05 31.83 25.24
C GLY A 301 -1.27 31.92 26.14
N ILE A 302 -1.93 30.83 26.50
CA ILE A 302 -3.03 30.81 27.50
C ILE A 302 -2.92 29.58 28.38
N ASN A 303 -3.64 29.58 29.51
CA ASN A 303 -3.63 28.50 30.48
C ASN A 303 -5.04 27.90 30.65
N LYS A 304 -5.08 26.68 31.17
CA LYS A 304 -6.33 26.07 31.64
C LYS A 304 -6.98 26.97 32.67
N GLY A 305 -8.30 27.21 32.53
CA GLY A 305 -9.07 28.05 33.41
C GLY A 305 -9.08 29.56 33.04
N ASP A 306 -8.26 29.97 32.07
CA ASP A 306 -8.34 31.32 31.51
C ASP A 306 -9.72 31.55 30.88
N ARG A 307 -10.27 32.74 31.05
CA ARG A 307 -11.55 33.16 30.48
C ARG A 307 -11.31 33.91 29.19
N VAL A 308 -11.88 33.46 28.08
CA VAL A 308 -11.76 34.12 26.76
C VAL A 308 -13.14 34.42 26.19
N ILE A 309 -13.20 35.37 25.27
CA ILE A 309 -14.41 35.65 24.52
C ILE A 309 -14.70 34.49 23.60
N GLY A 310 -15.88 33.87 23.73
CA GLY A 310 -16.30 32.71 22.97
C GLY A 310 -16.79 33.05 21.58
N LEU A 311 -17.62 34.09 21.45
CA LEU A 311 -18.22 34.52 20.17
C LEU A 311 -18.20 36.04 20.03
N GLY A 312 -18.07 36.49 18.74
CA GLY A 312 -18.15 37.91 18.40
C GLY A 312 -16.83 38.67 18.56
N VAL A 313 -15.70 37.97 18.50
CA VAL A 313 -14.33 38.54 18.55
C VAL A 313 -14.11 39.67 17.54
N ASP A 314 -14.72 39.57 16.36
CA ASP A 314 -14.62 40.57 15.27
C ASP A 314 -15.22 41.94 15.62
N LYS A 315 -16.06 42.01 16.63
CA LYS A 315 -16.74 43.24 17.09
C LYS A 315 -15.89 44.04 18.07
N LEU A 316 -14.81 43.47 18.58
CA LEU A 316 -13.88 44.13 19.48
C LEU A 316 -12.72 44.79 18.74
N ARG A 317 -12.38 46.00 19.15
CA ARG A 317 -11.21 46.72 18.62
C ARG A 317 -10.37 47.18 19.83
N GLY A 318 -9.25 46.44 20.03
CA GLY A 318 -8.35 46.72 21.15
C GLY A 318 -8.90 46.33 22.52
N ASP A 319 -8.22 46.74 23.55
CA ASP A 319 -8.60 46.47 24.94
C ASP A 319 -9.89 47.23 25.31
N SER A 320 -10.90 46.53 25.77
CA SER A 320 -12.23 47.07 25.99
C SER A 320 -12.88 46.50 27.25
N LYS A 321 -13.59 47.33 28.02
CA LYS A 321 -14.47 46.85 29.11
C LYS A 321 -15.73 46.22 28.51
N ILE A 322 -16.06 45.03 28.99
CA ILE A 322 -17.18 44.22 28.52
C ILE A 322 -18.08 43.80 29.69
N ILE A 323 -19.28 43.33 29.36
CA ILE A 323 -20.15 42.57 30.29
C ILE A 323 -20.00 41.10 29.96
N PRO A 324 -19.26 40.29 30.76
CA PRO A 324 -19.05 38.88 30.48
C PRO A 324 -20.32 38.06 30.81
N LEU A 325 -20.81 37.35 29.79
CA LEU A 325 -21.86 36.34 29.94
C LEU A 325 -21.22 34.95 29.86
N GLN A 326 -21.06 34.33 31.04
CA GLN A 326 -20.43 33.03 31.10
C GLN A 326 -21.30 31.95 30.43
N VAL A 327 -20.73 31.19 29.48
CA VAL A 327 -21.40 30.09 28.78
C VAL A 327 -20.51 28.85 28.82
N PRO A 328 -21.10 27.65 28.76
CA PRO A 328 -20.31 26.42 28.69
C PRO A 328 -19.42 26.39 27.42
N PHE A 329 -18.20 25.87 27.55
CA PHE A 329 -17.26 25.71 26.43
C PHE A 329 -17.89 25.02 25.21
N ASP A 330 -18.61 23.92 25.44
CA ASP A 330 -19.20 23.11 24.35
C ASP A 330 -20.33 23.84 23.59
N SER A 331 -20.86 24.96 24.12
CA SER A 331 -21.83 25.77 23.38
C SER A 331 -21.18 26.53 22.20
N VAL A 332 -19.91 26.87 22.32
CA VAL A 332 -19.11 27.57 21.30
C VAL A 332 -18.30 26.58 20.46
N ALA A 333 -17.83 25.49 21.05
CA ALA A 333 -16.98 24.50 20.40
C ALA A 333 -17.71 23.56 19.40
N LYS A 334 -19.03 23.76 19.17
CA LYS A 334 -19.79 22.91 18.24
C LYS A 334 -19.22 22.97 16.86
N PRO A 335 -18.99 21.78 16.18
CA PRO A 335 -18.57 21.77 14.80
C PRO A 335 -19.53 22.55 13.92
N ILE A 336 -19.02 23.43 13.07
CA ILE A 336 -19.83 24.13 12.08
C ILE A 336 -20.44 23.08 11.16
N LYS A 337 -21.75 22.81 11.23
CA LYS A 337 -22.44 22.01 10.24
C LYS A 337 -22.33 22.75 8.90
N LYS A 338 -21.41 22.30 8.02
CA LYS A 338 -21.37 22.79 6.64
C LYS A 338 -22.71 22.48 6.00
N LEU A 339 -23.55 23.49 5.84
CA LEU A 339 -24.87 23.45 5.18
C LEU A 339 -24.76 23.46 3.64
N PHE A 340 -23.64 23.01 3.08
CA PHE A 340 -23.53 22.87 1.62
C PHE A 340 -23.54 21.40 1.24
N ARG A 341 -24.62 21.06 0.52
CA ARG A 341 -24.79 19.82 -0.23
C ARG A 341 -23.84 19.75 -1.41
#